data_b1a62a9f537c3d96de89e09982cfcf47
#
_entry.id   b1a62a9f537c3d96de89e09982cfcf47
#
_cell.length_a   1.000
_cell.length_b   1.000
_cell.length_c   1.000
_cell.angle_alpha   90.00
_cell.angle_beta   90.00
_cell.angle_gamma   90.00
#
_symmetry.space_group_name_H-M   'P 1'
#
loop_
_entity.id
_entity.type
_entity.pdbx_description
1 polymer ?
#
loop_
_entity_poly.entity_id
_entity_poly.type
_entity_poly.pdbx_seq_one_letter_code
_entity_poly.pdbx_strand_id
1 'polypeptide(L)'
;ESIDKAEDRLKFRDAMDKIGLESPKSSLVTNLDEAAVALKEIGLPMIIRPSFTLGGAGGGVAYNKSEFDHIVSTGLAASPVHSVLVEESIIGWKEYEMEVVRDHADNCIIICSIENVDPMGIHTGDSITVAPALTLTDKEYQILRNASIAVLREIGVDTGGSNVQFAINPKDGRLVIIEMNPRVSRSSALASKATGFPIAKIAAKLAVGYTLDELDNDITGVTPAAFEPTIDYVVTKIPRFTFEKFPQAEALLTTSMKSVGEAMSIGRNFAESLQKGLRSMEIDLTGLNEVEIEGAPDRNAIRMALTEPRPYRILYVAQAIRHGVSLEDIFETSKFDPWFLEQIKAIVDVEDGVRANGLPEDKAGLLVLKKMGFSDARLAELAGSDAASVTAARIKADVRPTYKRVDTCAAEFPSQTSYMYSAYEGDGLNPPETEIDASDKDKVIILGGGPNRIGQGIEFDYCCVHAAYAMRDTGYESIMVNCNPETVSTDYDTSDRLYFEPLTSED
;
A
#
# COMPACT_ATOMS: atom_id res chain seq x y z
N GLU A 1 -20.43 1.99 -21.87
CA GLU A 1 -19.40 1.83 -22.94
C GLU A 1 -18.00 1.79 -22.30
N SER A 2 -17.56 2.83 -21.56
CA SER A 2 -16.21 2.87 -20.93
C SER A 2 -15.97 1.71 -19.97
N ILE A 3 -16.94 1.38 -19.10
CA ILE A 3 -16.84 0.23 -18.19
C ILE A 3 -16.70 -1.08 -18.98
N ASP A 4 -17.52 -1.29 -20.01
CA ASP A 4 -17.46 -2.49 -20.85
C ASP A 4 -16.11 -2.61 -21.58
N LYS A 5 -15.57 -1.49 -22.04
CA LYS A 5 -14.26 -1.43 -22.70
C LYS A 5 -13.09 -1.70 -21.74
N ALA A 6 -13.21 -1.27 -20.50
CA ALA A 6 -12.18 -1.48 -19.48
C ALA A 6 -12.22 -2.88 -18.86
N GLU A 7 -13.43 -3.44 -18.63
CA GLU A 7 -13.62 -4.70 -17.92
C GLU A 7 -13.58 -5.93 -18.84
N ASP A 8 -13.91 -5.77 -20.14
CA ASP A 8 -13.75 -6.84 -21.13
C ASP A 8 -12.29 -6.95 -21.54
N ARG A 9 -11.69 -8.08 -21.22
CA ARG A 9 -10.24 -8.31 -21.39
C ARG A 9 -9.77 -8.17 -22.83
N LEU A 10 -10.59 -8.60 -23.81
CA LEU A 10 -10.23 -8.49 -25.22
C LEU A 10 -10.34 -7.05 -25.71
N LYS A 11 -11.43 -6.36 -25.37
CA LYS A 11 -11.64 -4.96 -25.74
C LYS A 11 -10.58 -4.06 -25.11
N PHE A 12 -10.21 -4.35 -23.88
CA PHE A 12 -9.14 -3.62 -23.19
C PHE A 12 -7.80 -3.80 -23.91
N ARG A 13 -7.39 -5.03 -24.21
CA ARG A 13 -6.16 -5.32 -24.96
C ARG A 13 -6.15 -4.60 -26.30
N ASP A 14 -7.22 -4.74 -27.10
CA ASP A 14 -7.32 -4.09 -28.41
C ASP A 14 -7.26 -2.56 -28.31
N ALA A 15 -7.80 -1.98 -27.22
CA ALA A 15 -7.70 -0.55 -26.94
C ALA A 15 -6.25 -0.15 -26.59
N MET A 16 -5.53 -0.97 -25.84
CA MET A 16 -4.12 -0.70 -25.50
C MET A 16 -3.22 -0.81 -26.72
N ASP A 17 -3.40 -1.84 -27.55
CA ASP A 17 -2.69 -2.00 -28.83
C ASP A 17 -2.89 -0.79 -29.75
N LYS A 18 -4.10 -0.25 -29.81
CA LYS A 18 -4.44 0.94 -30.62
C LYS A 18 -3.64 2.18 -30.19
N ILE A 19 -3.34 2.35 -28.91
CA ILE A 19 -2.56 3.49 -28.39
C ILE A 19 -1.06 3.16 -28.25
N GLY A 20 -0.64 1.98 -28.71
CA GLY A 20 0.77 1.56 -28.72
C GLY A 20 1.31 1.13 -27.36
N LEU A 21 0.45 0.76 -26.42
CA LEU A 21 0.84 0.17 -25.15
C LEU A 21 0.87 -1.36 -25.26
N GLU A 22 1.91 -1.96 -24.70
CA GLU A 22 2.08 -3.39 -24.69
C GLU A 22 1.32 -4.03 -23.52
N SER A 23 0.53 -5.07 -23.80
CA SER A 23 -0.07 -5.96 -22.81
C SER A 23 0.67 -7.30 -22.80
N PRO A 24 0.57 -8.12 -21.73
CA PRO A 24 1.08 -9.47 -21.74
C PRO A 24 0.57 -10.26 -22.94
N LYS A 25 1.44 -11.08 -23.57
CA LYS A 25 1.03 -11.93 -24.65
C LYS A 25 -0.10 -12.85 -24.22
N SER A 26 -1.24 -12.78 -24.89
CA SER A 26 -2.45 -13.43 -24.40
C SER A 26 -3.33 -13.99 -25.51
N SER A 27 -4.23 -14.90 -25.13
CA SER A 27 -5.26 -15.46 -25.98
C SER A 27 -6.57 -15.60 -25.22
N LEU A 28 -7.68 -15.13 -25.78
CA LEU A 28 -9.00 -15.36 -25.21
C LEU A 28 -9.49 -16.75 -25.63
N VAL A 29 -9.93 -17.53 -24.66
CA VAL A 29 -10.42 -18.91 -24.88
C VAL A 29 -11.81 -19.09 -24.27
N THR A 30 -12.66 -19.85 -24.96
CA THR A 30 -14.02 -20.15 -24.55
C THR A 30 -14.25 -21.65 -24.29
N ASN A 31 -13.25 -22.46 -24.59
CA ASN A 31 -13.26 -23.90 -24.37
C ASN A 31 -11.83 -24.45 -24.23
N LEU A 32 -11.73 -25.72 -23.80
CA LEU A 32 -10.44 -26.38 -23.56
C LEU A 32 -9.63 -26.66 -24.83
N ASP A 33 -10.25 -26.78 -26.00
CA ASP A 33 -9.55 -27.02 -27.27
C ASP A 33 -8.80 -25.75 -27.69
N GLU A 34 -9.45 -24.59 -27.61
CA GLU A 34 -8.79 -23.28 -27.82
C GLU A 34 -7.67 -23.04 -26.82
N ALA A 35 -7.92 -23.40 -25.55
CA ALA A 35 -6.91 -23.30 -24.49
C ALA A 35 -5.66 -24.16 -24.80
N ALA A 36 -5.84 -25.37 -25.35
CA ALA A 36 -4.74 -26.23 -25.72
C ALA A 36 -3.90 -25.65 -26.87
N VAL A 37 -4.49 -24.86 -27.78
CA VAL A 37 -3.75 -24.13 -28.82
C VAL A 37 -2.97 -23.00 -28.19
N ALA A 38 -3.59 -22.18 -27.36
CA ALA A 38 -2.94 -21.07 -26.66
C ALA A 38 -1.74 -21.55 -25.81
N LEU A 39 -1.88 -22.70 -25.12
CA LEU A 39 -0.80 -23.30 -24.34
C LEU A 39 0.45 -23.61 -25.18
N LYS A 40 0.27 -24.04 -26.44
CA LYS A 40 1.40 -24.33 -27.33
C LYS A 40 2.08 -23.05 -27.85
N GLU A 41 1.31 -21.97 -28.01
CA GLU A 41 1.81 -20.69 -28.56
C GLU A 41 2.50 -19.83 -27.53
N ILE A 42 2.00 -19.83 -26.29
CA ILE A 42 2.48 -18.96 -25.21
C ILE A 42 3.49 -19.71 -24.32
N GLY A 43 3.18 -20.95 -23.94
CA GLY A 43 4.03 -21.76 -23.05
C GLY A 43 3.73 -21.54 -21.58
N LEU A 44 4.35 -22.34 -20.72
CA LEU A 44 4.22 -22.28 -19.26
C LEU A 44 5.42 -21.56 -18.63
N PRO A 45 5.24 -20.93 -17.45
CA PRO A 45 3.98 -20.77 -16.70
C PRO A 45 3.04 -19.78 -17.39
N MET A 46 1.72 -19.93 -17.12
CA MET A 46 0.66 -19.07 -17.65
C MET A 46 -0.23 -18.55 -16.54
N ILE A 47 -0.73 -17.34 -16.74
CA ILE A 47 -1.75 -16.72 -15.88
C ILE A 47 -3.12 -16.92 -16.55
N ILE A 48 -4.10 -17.32 -15.78
CA ILE A 48 -5.47 -17.54 -16.23
C ILE A 48 -6.39 -16.54 -15.54
N ARG A 49 -7.12 -15.73 -16.31
CA ARG A 49 -7.97 -14.64 -15.81
C ARG A 49 -9.37 -14.75 -16.41
N PRO A 50 -10.37 -15.20 -15.63
CA PRO A 50 -11.75 -15.23 -16.11
C PRO A 50 -12.26 -13.81 -16.39
N SER A 51 -13.05 -13.65 -17.46
CA SER A 51 -13.65 -12.37 -17.80
C SER A 51 -14.78 -12.02 -16.83
N PHE A 52 -14.92 -10.74 -16.49
CA PHE A 52 -15.97 -10.19 -15.63
C PHE A 52 -16.01 -10.78 -14.20
N THR A 53 -14.87 -11.15 -13.64
CA THR A 53 -14.75 -11.57 -12.23
C THR A 53 -14.00 -10.51 -11.42
N LEU A 54 -14.36 -10.39 -10.12
CA LEU A 54 -13.72 -9.46 -9.20
C LEU A 54 -12.73 -10.18 -8.28
N GLY A 55 -11.66 -9.49 -7.90
CA GLY A 55 -10.68 -9.99 -6.92
C GLY A 55 -9.95 -11.26 -7.36
N GLY A 56 -9.82 -11.50 -8.66
CA GLY A 56 -9.12 -12.68 -9.21
C GLY A 56 -9.87 -14.01 -9.06
N ALA A 57 -11.18 -13.98 -8.74
CA ALA A 57 -11.97 -15.19 -8.53
C ALA A 57 -11.96 -16.11 -9.75
N GLY A 58 -11.68 -17.40 -9.52
CA GLY A 58 -11.61 -18.44 -10.57
C GLY A 58 -10.35 -18.38 -11.44
N GLY A 59 -9.47 -17.40 -11.22
CA GLY A 59 -8.17 -17.29 -11.88
C GLY A 59 -7.06 -18.01 -11.13
N GLY A 60 -5.86 -18.03 -11.72
CA GLY A 60 -4.69 -18.63 -11.10
C GLY A 60 -3.49 -18.68 -12.03
N VAL A 61 -2.42 -19.27 -11.52
CA VAL A 61 -1.18 -19.52 -12.28
C VAL A 61 -1.03 -21.02 -12.48
N ALA A 62 -0.77 -21.41 -13.74
CA ALA A 62 -0.50 -22.78 -14.11
C ALA A 62 0.99 -22.96 -14.42
N TYR A 63 1.63 -23.89 -13.72
CA TYR A 63 3.03 -24.24 -13.91
C TYR A 63 3.20 -25.52 -14.75
N ASN A 64 2.11 -26.29 -14.88
CA ASN A 64 2.08 -27.52 -15.66
C ASN A 64 0.71 -27.67 -16.34
N LYS A 65 0.65 -28.64 -17.28
CA LYS A 65 -0.57 -28.87 -18.07
C LYS A 65 -1.79 -29.26 -17.22
N SER A 66 -1.62 -30.05 -16.17
CA SER A 66 -2.73 -30.50 -15.33
C SER A 66 -3.35 -29.33 -14.57
N GLU A 67 -2.52 -28.45 -14.00
CA GLU A 67 -2.96 -27.20 -13.38
C GLU A 67 -3.65 -26.29 -14.39
N PHE A 68 -3.06 -26.15 -15.59
CA PHE A 68 -3.63 -25.35 -16.66
C PHE A 68 -5.05 -25.81 -17.03
N ASP A 69 -5.25 -27.09 -17.33
CA ASP A 69 -6.55 -27.65 -17.69
C ASP A 69 -7.58 -27.45 -16.57
N HIS A 70 -7.16 -27.64 -15.32
CA HIS A 70 -8.02 -27.45 -14.14
C HIS A 70 -8.43 -25.98 -13.94
N ILE A 71 -7.47 -25.06 -13.95
CA ILE A 71 -7.74 -23.63 -13.71
C ILE A 71 -8.56 -23.03 -14.85
N VAL A 72 -8.26 -23.38 -16.11
CA VAL A 72 -9.08 -22.93 -17.27
C VAL A 72 -10.52 -23.43 -17.13
N SER A 73 -10.73 -24.71 -16.79
CA SER A 73 -12.08 -25.26 -16.60
C SER A 73 -12.85 -24.53 -15.49
N THR A 74 -12.18 -24.30 -14.36
CA THR A 74 -12.77 -23.55 -13.22
C THR A 74 -13.05 -22.09 -13.62
N GLY A 75 -12.13 -21.45 -14.34
CA GLY A 75 -12.28 -20.09 -14.81
C GLY A 75 -13.42 -19.90 -15.81
N LEU A 76 -13.58 -20.83 -16.76
CA LEU A 76 -14.72 -20.84 -17.69
C LEU A 76 -16.05 -20.96 -16.95
N ALA A 77 -16.11 -21.80 -15.90
CA ALA A 77 -17.31 -21.95 -15.06
C ALA A 77 -17.58 -20.70 -14.19
N ALA A 78 -16.54 -20.00 -13.74
CA ALA A 78 -16.67 -18.81 -12.91
C ALA A 78 -17.03 -17.55 -13.73
N SER A 79 -16.66 -17.49 -15.01
CA SER A 79 -16.95 -16.35 -15.88
C SER A 79 -18.42 -16.33 -16.28
N PRO A 80 -19.14 -15.20 -16.05
CA PRO A 80 -20.54 -15.04 -16.48
C PRO A 80 -20.73 -15.17 -18.00
N VAL A 81 -19.69 -14.95 -18.78
CA VAL A 81 -19.67 -14.99 -20.25
C VAL A 81 -18.91 -16.20 -20.79
N HIS A 82 -18.54 -17.15 -19.91
CA HIS A 82 -17.81 -18.38 -20.24
C HIS A 82 -16.54 -18.12 -21.09
N SER A 83 -15.77 -17.11 -20.73
CA SER A 83 -14.51 -16.82 -21.39
C SER A 83 -13.38 -16.56 -20.37
N VAL A 84 -12.18 -16.96 -20.76
CA VAL A 84 -10.96 -16.84 -19.96
C VAL A 84 -9.85 -16.26 -20.83
N LEU A 85 -9.15 -15.26 -20.35
CA LEU A 85 -7.89 -14.83 -20.92
C LEU A 85 -6.75 -15.68 -20.34
N VAL A 86 -5.94 -16.28 -21.22
CA VAL A 86 -4.71 -16.97 -20.85
C VAL A 86 -3.52 -16.15 -21.31
N GLU A 87 -2.58 -15.88 -20.39
CA GLU A 87 -1.52 -14.88 -20.60
C GLU A 87 -0.14 -15.45 -20.26
N GLU A 88 0.91 -14.89 -20.90
CA GLU A 88 2.27 -15.14 -20.47
C GLU A 88 2.46 -14.75 -19.00
N SER A 89 3.30 -15.51 -18.29
CA SER A 89 3.58 -15.23 -16.90
C SER A 89 4.54 -14.04 -16.76
N ILE A 90 4.10 -13.07 -15.98
CA ILE A 90 4.91 -11.93 -15.53
C ILE A 90 5.21 -12.01 -14.04
N ILE A 91 5.14 -13.23 -13.46
CA ILE A 91 5.48 -13.47 -12.06
C ILE A 91 6.91 -13.00 -11.78
N GLY A 92 7.09 -12.33 -10.66
CA GLY A 92 8.37 -11.78 -10.24
C GLY A 92 8.74 -10.45 -10.89
N TRP A 93 7.86 -9.88 -11.73
CA TRP A 93 8.04 -8.50 -12.21
C TRP A 93 7.65 -7.50 -11.12
N LYS A 94 8.13 -6.28 -11.25
CA LYS A 94 7.73 -5.16 -10.39
C LYS A 94 6.34 -4.69 -10.77
N GLU A 95 5.53 -4.33 -9.78
CA GLU A 95 4.16 -3.86 -10.00
C GLU A 95 4.00 -2.42 -9.52
N TYR A 96 3.36 -1.61 -10.37
CA TYR A 96 3.06 -0.20 -10.10
C TYR A 96 1.62 0.12 -10.41
N GLU A 97 1.07 1.04 -9.63
CA GLU A 97 -0.27 1.56 -9.84
C GLU A 97 -0.21 3.09 -9.94
N MET A 98 -1.04 3.65 -10.82
CA MET A 98 -1.25 5.08 -10.94
C MET A 98 -2.71 5.39 -10.64
N GLU A 99 -2.95 6.16 -9.58
CA GLU A 99 -4.27 6.72 -9.31
C GLU A 99 -4.43 8.01 -10.08
N VAL A 100 -5.43 8.06 -10.95
CA VAL A 100 -5.60 9.12 -11.94
C VAL A 100 -7.01 9.70 -11.85
N VAL A 101 -7.12 11.01 -11.96
CA VAL A 101 -8.43 11.70 -12.07
C VAL A 101 -8.47 12.47 -13.39
N ARG A 102 -9.56 12.34 -14.11
CA ARG A 102 -9.81 13.09 -15.37
C ARG A 102 -11.21 13.67 -15.38
N ASP A 103 -11.34 14.89 -15.87
CA ASP A 103 -12.62 15.56 -16.11
C ASP A 103 -13.01 15.67 -17.59
N HIS A 104 -14.22 16.17 -17.86
CA HIS A 104 -14.76 16.29 -19.21
C HIS A 104 -14.07 17.38 -20.06
N ALA A 105 -13.31 18.29 -19.45
CA ALA A 105 -12.49 19.30 -20.13
C ALA A 105 -11.09 18.77 -20.48
N ASP A 106 -10.83 17.47 -20.22
CA ASP A 106 -9.54 16.78 -20.42
C ASP A 106 -8.42 17.23 -19.48
N ASN A 107 -8.74 17.88 -18.36
CA ASN A 107 -7.79 17.98 -17.27
C ASN A 107 -7.55 16.57 -16.71
N CYS A 108 -6.31 16.12 -16.71
CA CYS A 108 -5.95 14.76 -16.29
C CYS A 108 -4.70 14.81 -15.43
N ILE A 109 -4.81 14.35 -14.18
CA ILE A 109 -3.74 14.42 -13.18
C ILE A 109 -3.50 13.05 -12.54
N ILE A 110 -2.26 12.77 -12.19
CA ILE A 110 -1.88 11.63 -11.35
C ILE A 110 -1.99 12.08 -9.88
N ILE A 111 -2.87 11.43 -9.14
CA ILE A 111 -3.03 11.73 -7.71
C ILE A 111 -1.89 11.12 -6.92
N CYS A 112 -1.52 9.87 -7.24
CA CYS A 112 -0.48 9.15 -6.53
C CYS A 112 0.08 8.02 -7.39
N SER A 113 1.39 7.83 -7.33
CA SER A 113 2.04 6.60 -7.78
C SER A 113 2.17 5.65 -6.59
N ILE A 114 1.86 4.39 -6.79
CA ILE A 114 1.92 3.33 -5.78
C ILE A 114 2.82 2.22 -6.31
N GLU A 115 3.66 1.66 -5.45
CA GLU A 115 4.53 0.53 -5.78
C GLU A 115 4.26 -0.63 -4.83
N ASN A 116 4.14 -1.83 -5.39
CA ASN A 116 4.06 -3.04 -4.62
C ASN A 116 5.46 -3.50 -4.18
N VAL A 117 5.64 -3.74 -2.89
CA VAL A 117 6.87 -4.32 -2.34
C VAL A 117 6.94 -5.81 -2.70
N ASP A 118 5.79 -6.49 -2.69
CA ASP A 118 5.66 -7.85 -3.19
C ASP A 118 5.67 -7.85 -4.73
N PRO A 119 6.39 -8.81 -5.37
CA PRO A 119 6.41 -8.91 -6.82
C PRO A 119 5.08 -9.42 -7.38
N MET A 120 4.89 -9.24 -8.69
CA MET A 120 3.77 -9.84 -9.43
C MET A 120 3.62 -11.34 -9.15
N GLY A 121 2.36 -11.78 -8.99
CA GLY A 121 1.96 -13.14 -8.62
C GLY A 121 1.10 -13.19 -7.36
N ILE A 122 1.11 -12.12 -6.58
CA ILE A 122 0.22 -11.86 -5.45
C ILE A 122 -0.76 -10.77 -5.86
N HIS A 123 -2.03 -10.88 -5.48
CA HIS A 123 -3.02 -9.84 -5.74
C HIS A 123 -2.60 -8.52 -5.08
N THR A 124 -2.71 -7.39 -5.79
CA THR A 124 -2.26 -6.09 -5.27
C THR A 124 -2.90 -5.71 -3.93
N GLY A 125 -4.17 -6.10 -3.68
CA GLY A 125 -4.84 -5.93 -2.38
C GLY A 125 -4.18 -6.70 -1.23
N ASP A 126 -3.44 -7.76 -1.53
CA ASP A 126 -2.73 -8.60 -0.56
C ASP A 126 -1.24 -8.25 -0.44
N SER A 127 -0.76 -7.32 -1.25
CA SER A 127 0.63 -6.85 -1.25
C SER A 127 0.85 -5.73 -0.25
N ILE A 128 2.05 -5.66 0.32
CA ILE A 128 2.54 -4.43 0.97
C ILE A 128 2.80 -3.42 -0.14
N THR A 129 2.29 -2.21 0.03
CA THR A 129 2.48 -1.15 -0.97
C THR A 129 3.04 0.12 -0.35
N VAL A 130 3.76 0.88 -1.15
CA VAL A 130 4.30 2.19 -0.76
C VAL A 130 3.83 3.29 -1.70
N ALA A 131 3.67 4.48 -1.16
CA ALA A 131 3.35 5.69 -1.88
C ALA A 131 4.26 6.85 -1.39
N PRO A 132 4.88 7.61 -2.29
CA PRO A 132 4.94 7.40 -3.74
C PRO A 132 5.77 6.15 -4.09
N ALA A 133 5.76 5.75 -5.37
CA ALA A 133 6.69 4.72 -5.86
C ALA A 133 8.15 5.15 -5.60
N LEU A 134 8.93 4.26 -4.99
CA LEU A 134 10.27 4.57 -4.47
C LEU A 134 11.41 4.11 -5.38
N THR A 135 11.16 3.17 -6.29
CA THR A 135 12.20 2.58 -7.14
C THR A 135 12.09 2.97 -8.61
N LEU A 136 11.17 3.88 -8.96
CA LEU A 136 11.09 4.46 -10.30
C LEU A 136 12.10 5.58 -10.47
N THR A 137 12.78 5.59 -11.62
CA THR A 137 13.45 6.80 -12.10
C THR A 137 12.42 7.81 -12.60
N ASP A 138 12.79 9.09 -12.67
CA ASP A 138 11.91 10.13 -13.24
C ASP A 138 11.45 9.77 -14.66
N LYS A 139 12.36 9.23 -15.48
CA LYS A 139 12.03 8.79 -16.85
C LYS A 139 10.96 7.71 -16.87
N GLU A 140 11.06 6.70 -16.00
CA GLU A 140 10.07 5.63 -15.89
C GLU A 140 8.75 6.18 -15.37
N TYR A 141 8.78 7.04 -14.35
CA TYR A 141 7.58 7.72 -13.85
C TYR A 141 6.85 8.49 -14.96
N GLN A 142 7.57 9.28 -15.77
CA GLN A 142 6.97 10.04 -16.89
C GLN A 142 6.38 9.11 -17.96
N ILE A 143 6.97 7.95 -18.21
CA ILE A 143 6.41 6.94 -19.12
C ILE A 143 5.09 6.40 -18.57
N LEU A 144 5.04 6.00 -17.30
CA LEU A 144 3.83 5.50 -16.64
C LEU A 144 2.74 6.57 -16.59
N ARG A 145 3.11 7.81 -16.26
CA ARG A 145 2.22 8.97 -16.26
C ARG A 145 1.56 9.18 -17.64
N ASN A 146 2.36 9.26 -18.67
CA ASN A 146 1.87 9.48 -20.04
C ASN A 146 1.01 8.31 -20.53
N ALA A 147 1.40 7.07 -20.21
CA ALA A 147 0.62 5.88 -20.52
C ALA A 147 -0.75 5.93 -19.82
N SER A 148 -0.79 6.25 -18.54
CA SER A 148 -2.03 6.35 -17.75
C SER A 148 -3.00 7.38 -18.35
N ILE A 149 -2.50 8.55 -18.72
CA ILE A 149 -3.30 9.60 -19.38
C ILE A 149 -3.86 9.10 -20.71
N ALA A 150 -3.03 8.42 -21.53
CA ALA A 150 -3.47 7.85 -22.81
C ALA A 150 -4.53 6.77 -22.61
N VAL A 151 -4.39 5.93 -21.58
CA VAL A 151 -5.37 4.88 -21.21
C VAL A 151 -6.73 5.49 -20.88
N LEU A 152 -6.79 6.49 -19.98
CA LEU A 152 -8.04 7.12 -19.60
C LEU A 152 -8.76 7.77 -20.80
N ARG A 153 -7.98 8.40 -21.68
CA ARG A 153 -8.52 9.00 -22.93
C ARG A 153 -9.08 7.94 -23.87
N GLU A 154 -8.35 6.84 -24.09
CA GLU A 154 -8.80 5.77 -25.01
C GLU A 154 -10.01 5.01 -24.45
N ILE A 155 -10.03 4.73 -23.15
CA ILE A 155 -11.18 4.09 -22.50
C ILE A 155 -12.40 5.02 -22.46
N GLY A 156 -12.17 6.33 -22.31
CA GLY A 156 -13.21 7.34 -22.30
C GLY A 156 -13.77 7.62 -20.90
N VAL A 157 -12.96 7.45 -19.84
CA VAL A 157 -13.32 7.94 -18.50
C VAL A 157 -13.02 9.43 -18.46
N ASP A 158 -14.04 10.23 -18.13
CA ASP A 158 -14.00 11.70 -18.14
C ASP A 158 -14.71 12.36 -16.95
N THR A 159 -15.06 11.58 -15.93
CA THR A 159 -15.81 12.07 -14.76
C THR A 159 -15.36 11.43 -13.46
N GLY A 160 -14.08 11.25 -13.24
CA GLY A 160 -13.65 10.75 -11.96
C GLY A 160 -12.32 10.01 -11.89
N GLY A 161 -12.15 9.27 -10.80
CA GLY A 161 -10.94 8.52 -10.50
C GLY A 161 -10.89 7.16 -11.17
N SER A 162 -9.69 6.75 -11.51
CA SER A 162 -9.37 5.43 -12.07
C SER A 162 -8.01 4.97 -11.58
N ASN A 163 -7.85 3.66 -11.48
CA ASN A 163 -6.59 3.01 -11.15
C ASN A 163 -6.04 2.34 -12.41
N VAL A 164 -4.79 2.58 -12.74
CA VAL A 164 -4.08 1.96 -13.88
C VAL A 164 -2.90 1.17 -13.36
N GLN A 165 -2.82 -0.12 -13.69
CA GLN A 165 -1.82 -1.05 -13.19
C GLN A 165 -0.82 -1.45 -14.26
N PHE A 166 0.45 -1.42 -13.91
CA PHE A 166 1.58 -1.74 -14.78
C PHE A 166 2.51 -2.75 -14.16
N ALA A 167 3.17 -3.55 -14.99
CA ALA A 167 4.31 -4.35 -14.57
C ALA A 167 5.56 -3.99 -15.37
N ILE A 168 6.71 -3.99 -14.68
CA ILE A 168 8.02 -3.73 -15.29
C ILE A 168 8.92 -4.93 -15.04
N ASN A 169 9.47 -5.48 -16.13
CA ASN A 169 10.45 -6.55 -16.03
C ASN A 169 11.78 -6.01 -15.43
N PRO A 170 12.20 -6.50 -14.26
CA PRO A 170 13.41 -6.00 -13.61
C PRO A 170 14.71 -6.30 -14.38
N LYS A 171 14.67 -7.17 -15.41
CA LYS A 171 15.86 -7.57 -16.16
C LYS A 171 16.16 -6.68 -17.35
N ASP A 172 15.14 -6.23 -18.06
CA ASP A 172 15.26 -5.50 -19.33
C ASP A 172 14.44 -4.21 -19.40
N GLY A 173 13.62 -3.93 -18.35
CA GLY A 173 12.78 -2.74 -18.29
C GLY A 173 11.54 -2.80 -19.20
N ARG A 174 11.20 -3.98 -19.77
CA ARG A 174 9.94 -4.13 -20.53
C ARG A 174 8.76 -3.76 -19.66
N LEU A 175 7.96 -2.82 -20.12
CA LEU A 175 6.77 -2.34 -19.44
C LEU A 175 5.53 -2.91 -20.14
N VAL A 176 4.61 -3.46 -19.35
CA VAL A 176 3.30 -3.91 -19.82
C VAL A 176 2.19 -3.32 -18.96
N ILE A 177 1.07 -3.00 -19.58
CA ILE A 177 -0.16 -2.64 -18.88
C ILE A 177 -0.94 -3.90 -18.51
N ILE A 178 -1.40 -3.96 -17.25
CA ILE A 178 -2.13 -5.12 -16.72
C ILE A 178 -3.62 -4.93 -16.85
N GLU A 179 -4.12 -3.84 -16.26
CA GLU A 179 -5.54 -3.51 -16.28
C GLU A 179 -5.77 -2.05 -15.89
N MET A 180 -6.99 -1.60 -16.10
CA MET A 180 -7.48 -0.34 -15.59
C MET A 180 -8.82 -0.56 -14.92
N ASN A 181 -8.98 0.00 -13.73
CA ASN A 181 -10.23 0.02 -13.00
C ASN A 181 -10.93 1.39 -13.22
N PRO A 182 -12.03 1.47 -13.99
CA PRO A 182 -12.70 2.75 -14.32
C PRO A 182 -13.62 3.20 -13.16
N ARG A 183 -13.13 3.15 -11.94
CA ARG A 183 -13.87 3.44 -10.72
C ARG A 183 -12.90 3.69 -9.56
N VAL A 184 -13.39 4.30 -8.49
CA VAL A 184 -12.67 4.32 -7.21
C VAL A 184 -12.50 2.90 -6.66
N SER A 185 -11.35 2.65 -6.06
CA SER A 185 -10.92 1.34 -5.54
C SER A 185 -10.33 1.49 -4.13
N ARG A 186 -9.83 0.40 -3.55
CA ARG A 186 -9.04 0.47 -2.31
C ARG A 186 -7.78 1.31 -2.48
N SER A 187 -7.10 1.19 -3.62
CA SER A 187 -5.94 2.03 -3.96
C SER A 187 -6.31 3.51 -4.01
N SER A 188 -7.53 3.86 -4.47
CA SER A 188 -8.01 5.24 -4.42
C SER A 188 -8.22 5.75 -2.99
N ALA A 189 -8.68 4.89 -2.06
CA ALA A 189 -8.76 5.23 -0.65
C ALA A 189 -7.37 5.47 -0.06
N LEU A 190 -6.42 4.56 -0.32
CA LEU A 190 -5.02 4.72 0.05
C LEU A 190 -4.44 6.03 -0.49
N ALA A 191 -4.57 6.29 -1.80
CA ALA A 191 -4.07 7.50 -2.45
C ALA A 191 -4.68 8.77 -1.86
N SER A 192 -5.99 8.76 -1.56
CA SER A 192 -6.67 9.90 -0.92
C SER A 192 -6.12 10.18 0.47
N LYS A 193 -5.89 9.14 1.28
CA LYS A 193 -5.32 9.31 2.63
C LYS A 193 -3.82 9.65 2.57
N ALA A 194 -3.08 9.10 1.61
CA ALA A 194 -1.66 9.38 1.44
C ALA A 194 -1.38 10.82 1.02
N THR A 195 -2.23 11.37 0.15
CA THR A 195 -2.03 12.72 -0.41
C THR A 195 -2.90 13.81 0.23
N GLY A 196 -3.93 13.41 0.98
CA GLY A 196 -4.97 14.33 1.43
C GLY A 196 -5.98 14.69 0.32
N PHE A 197 -5.71 14.36 -0.95
CA PHE A 197 -6.59 14.68 -2.07
C PHE A 197 -7.86 13.80 -2.04
N PRO A 198 -9.07 14.37 -1.87
CA PRO A 198 -10.29 13.59 -1.65
C PRO A 198 -10.88 13.08 -2.97
N ILE A 199 -10.32 12.01 -3.54
CA ILE A 199 -10.67 11.47 -4.88
C ILE A 199 -12.18 11.26 -5.02
N ALA A 200 -12.83 10.62 -4.04
CA ALA A 200 -14.26 10.32 -4.14
C ALA A 200 -15.13 11.59 -4.13
N LYS A 201 -14.80 12.59 -3.30
CA LYS A 201 -15.47 13.88 -3.23
C LYS A 201 -15.31 14.66 -4.53
N ILE A 202 -14.10 14.71 -5.07
CA ILE A 202 -13.81 15.35 -6.36
C ILE A 202 -14.55 14.62 -7.48
N ALA A 203 -14.44 13.28 -7.56
CA ALA A 203 -15.15 12.49 -8.58
C ALA A 203 -16.66 12.72 -8.58
N ALA A 204 -17.29 12.86 -7.40
CA ALA A 204 -18.70 13.18 -7.29
C ALA A 204 -19.04 14.57 -7.88
N LYS A 205 -18.17 15.57 -7.67
CA LYS A 205 -18.33 16.91 -8.27
C LYS A 205 -18.14 16.89 -9.79
N LEU A 206 -17.13 16.15 -10.29
CA LEU A 206 -16.90 15.97 -11.72
C LEU A 206 -18.11 15.31 -12.40
N ALA A 207 -18.73 14.33 -11.74
CA ALA A 207 -19.91 13.63 -12.26
C ALA A 207 -21.15 14.53 -12.46
N VAL A 208 -21.22 15.68 -11.75
CA VAL A 208 -22.30 16.67 -11.92
C VAL A 208 -21.88 17.88 -12.76
N GLY A 209 -20.69 17.81 -13.41
CA GLY A 209 -20.30 18.74 -14.46
C GLY A 209 -19.26 19.79 -14.08
N TYR A 210 -18.67 19.74 -12.88
CA TYR A 210 -17.50 20.57 -12.55
C TYR A 210 -16.26 20.08 -13.26
N THR A 211 -15.27 20.95 -13.42
CA THR A 211 -13.92 20.63 -13.89
C THR A 211 -12.89 20.77 -12.77
N LEU A 212 -11.73 20.15 -12.90
CA LEU A 212 -10.69 20.17 -11.87
C LEU A 212 -10.15 21.58 -11.60
N ASP A 213 -10.12 22.44 -12.59
CA ASP A 213 -9.68 23.83 -12.47
C ASP A 213 -10.75 24.76 -11.84
N GLU A 214 -12.01 24.34 -11.82
CA GLU A 214 -13.11 25.04 -11.10
C GLU A 214 -13.19 24.66 -9.61
N LEU A 215 -12.51 23.62 -9.19
CA LEU A 215 -12.52 23.11 -7.83
C LEU A 215 -11.25 23.50 -7.08
N ASP A 216 -11.42 23.94 -5.83
CA ASP A 216 -10.30 24.17 -4.94
C ASP A 216 -9.76 22.85 -4.37
N ASN A 217 -8.46 22.81 -4.11
CA ASN A 217 -7.83 21.76 -3.33
C ASN A 217 -8.18 22.01 -1.85
N ASP A 218 -8.89 21.07 -1.24
CA ASP A 218 -9.38 21.21 0.15
C ASP A 218 -8.22 21.28 1.18
N ILE A 219 -7.04 20.77 0.85
CA ILE A 219 -5.88 20.74 1.76
C ILE A 219 -5.21 22.10 1.83
N THR A 220 -4.99 22.73 0.69
CA THR A 220 -4.35 24.06 0.62
C THR A 220 -5.34 25.19 0.71
N GLY A 221 -6.56 25.01 0.21
CA GLY A 221 -7.61 26.03 0.13
C GLY A 221 -7.29 27.20 -0.82
N VAL A 222 -6.14 27.15 -1.52
CA VAL A 222 -5.64 28.24 -2.38
C VAL A 222 -5.15 27.78 -3.74
N THR A 223 -5.03 26.48 -3.95
CA THR A 223 -4.63 25.90 -5.25
C THR A 223 -5.83 25.18 -5.88
N PRO A 224 -5.95 25.13 -7.20
CA PRO A 224 -6.99 24.35 -7.85
C PRO A 224 -6.74 22.84 -7.71
N ALA A 225 -7.79 22.05 -7.76
CA ALA A 225 -7.70 20.58 -7.75
C ALA A 225 -7.05 20.02 -9.02
N ALA A 226 -6.79 20.84 -10.04
CA ALA A 226 -6.06 20.48 -11.25
C ALA A 226 -4.53 20.34 -11.04
N PHE A 227 -4.00 20.71 -9.88
CA PHE A 227 -2.58 20.55 -9.59
C PHE A 227 -2.32 19.11 -9.15
N GLU A 228 -1.35 18.48 -9.80
CA GLU A 228 -0.93 17.12 -9.52
C GLU A 228 -0.26 17.06 -8.13
N PRO A 229 -0.73 16.20 -7.20
CA PRO A 229 -0.15 16.11 -5.87
C PRO A 229 1.31 15.69 -5.87
N THR A 230 2.06 16.22 -4.92
CA THR A 230 3.44 15.84 -4.61
C THR A 230 3.59 15.72 -3.11
N ILE A 231 4.14 14.62 -2.62
CA ILE A 231 4.37 14.36 -1.20
C ILE A 231 5.86 14.20 -0.90
N ASP A 232 6.29 14.64 0.28
CA ASP A 232 7.69 14.60 0.76
C ASP A 232 7.89 13.61 1.93
N TYR A 233 6.95 12.71 2.12
CA TYR A 233 6.97 11.63 3.11
C TYR A 233 6.69 10.29 2.43
N VAL A 234 6.84 9.21 3.17
CA VAL A 234 6.58 7.85 2.69
C VAL A 234 5.38 7.26 3.40
N VAL A 235 4.46 6.72 2.62
CA VAL A 235 3.29 6.00 3.11
C VAL A 235 3.49 4.51 2.85
N THR A 236 3.25 3.67 3.85
CA THR A 236 3.27 2.22 3.71
C THR A 236 1.90 1.65 4.08
N LYS A 237 1.33 0.82 3.21
CA LYS A 237 0.11 0.07 3.46
C LYS A 237 0.47 -1.40 3.68
N ILE A 238 -0.08 -2.01 4.74
CA ILE A 238 0.09 -3.44 5.04
C ILE A 238 -1.28 -4.10 5.09
N PRO A 239 -1.52 -5.17 4.32
CA PRO A 239 -2.81 -5.87 4.32
C PRO A 239 -3.00 -6.67 5.61
N ARG A 240 -4.25 -6.72 6.09
CA ARG A 240 -4.65 -7.53 7.26
C ARG A 240 -5.33 -8.81 6.80
N PHE A 241 -4.83 -9.94 7.30
CA PHE A 241 -5.40 -11.27 7.09
C PHE A 241 -6.03 -11.79 8.38
N THR A 242 -6.94 -12.75 8.27
CA THR A 242 -7.62 -13.39 9.41
C THR A 242 -7.63 -14.92 9.28
N PHE A 243 -6.54 -15.48 8.75
CA PHE A 243 -6.40 -16.95 8.63
C PHE A 243 -6.47 -17.65 9.99
N GLU A 244 -6.11 -16.96 11.07
CA GLU A 244 -6.21 -17.46 12.45
C GLU A 244 -7.65 -17.84 12.84
N LYS A 245 -8.66 -17.28 12.18
CA LYS A 245 -10.09 -17.63 12.39
C LYS A 245 -10.57 -18.77 11.50
N PHE A 246 -9.80 -19.14 10.50
CA PHE A 246 -10.11 -20.18 9.53
C PHE A 246 -8.97 -21.18 9.39
N PRO A 247 -8.70 -22.02 10.40
CA PRO A 247 -7.54 -22.92 10.41
C PRO A 247 -7.51 -23.97 9.31
N GLN A 248 -8.62 -24.15 8.59
CA GLN A 248 -8.70 -25.02 7.41
C GLN A 248 -8.37 -24.31 6.10
N ALA A 249 -8.28 -22.97 6.12
CA ALA A 249 -7.89 -22.20 4.94
C ALA A 249 -6.37 -22.21 4.80
N GLU A 250 -5.91 -22.43 3.59
CA GLU A 250 -4.49 -22.37 3.26
C GLU A 250 -4.01 -20.91 3.29
N ALA A 251 -3.03 -20.63 4.15
CA ALA A 251 -2.47 -19.30 4.32
C ALA A 251 -1.40 -19.00 3.24
N LEU A 252 -1.75 -19.20 1.98
CA LEU A 252 -0.93 -18.85 0.82
C LEU A 252 -1.63 -17.77 0.00
N LEU A 253 -0.87 -16.75 -0.38
CA LEU A 253 -1.35 -15.65 -1.21
C LEU A 253 -1.28 -16.05 -2.69
N THR A 254 -2.22 -15.56 -3.46
CA THR A 254 -2.33 -15.88 -4.89
C THR A 254 -2.79 -14.63 -5.65
N THR A 255 -3.13 -14.77 -6.91
CA THR A 255 -3.79 -13.73 -7.70
C THR A 255 -5.22 -13.42 -7.26
N SER A 256 -5.79 -14.21 -6.34
CA SER A 256 -7.08 -13.93 -5.71
C SER A 256 -6.88 -13.26 -4.36
N MET A 257 -7.58 -12.15 -4.12
CA MET A 257 -7.50 -11.38 -2.89
C MET A 257 -8.02 -12.16 -1.67
N LYS A 258 -7.24 -12.17 -0.59
CA LYS A 258 -7.54 -12.86 0.68
C LYS A 258 -7.52 -11.94 1.90
N SER A 259 -6.98 -10.73 1.75
CA SER A 259 -6.99 -9.71 2.80
C SER A 259 -8.41 -9.24 3.10
N VAL A 260 -8.67 -8.92 4.36
CA VAL A 260 -9.98 -8.45 4.85
C VAL A 260 -9.98 -6.99 5.24
N GLY A 261 -8.81 -6.38 5.34
CA GLY A 261 -8.59 -4.99 5.67
C GLY A 261 -7.13 -4.63 5.49
N GLU A 262 -6.78 -3.43 5.88
CA GLU A 262 -5.43 -2.91 5.77
C GLU A 262 -5.15 -1.83 6.81
N ALA A 263 -3.89 -1.66 7.17
CA ALA A 263 -3.41 -0.50 7.90
C ALA A 263 -2.50 0.33 6.98
N MET A 264 -2.53 1.63 7.17
CA MET A 264 -1.63 2.57 6.53
C MET A 264 -0.83 3.31 7.60
N SER A 265 0.39 3.68 7.27
CA SER A 265 1.27 4.45 8.14
C SER A 265 2.07 5.47 7.34
N ILE A 266 2.40 6.57 7.97
CA ILE A 266 3.14 7.68 7.36
C ILE A 266 4.43 7.91 8.15
N GLY A 267 5.55 8.07 7.45
CA GLY A 267 6.86 8.36 8.02
C GLY A 267 7.70 9.20 7.08
N ARG A 268 8.82 9.76 7.56
CA ARG A 268 9.73 10.57 6.74
C ARG A 268 10.62 9.72 5.83
N ASN A 269 10.67 8.42 6.08
CA ASN A 269 11.40 7.46 5.26
C ASN A 269 10.70 6.09 5.29
N PHE A 270 11.14 5.17 4.42
CA PHE A 270 10.55 3.84 4.31
C PHE A 270 10.67 3.02 5.60
N ALA A 271 11.81 3.05 6.28
CA ALA A 271 12.02 2.27 7.51
C ALA A 271 11.04 2.70 8.61
N GLU A 272 10.84 4.01 8.79
CA GLU A 272 9.89 4.57 9.76
C GLU A 272 8.45 4.18 9.40
N SER A 273 8.02 4.38 8.15
CA SER A 273 6.66 4.04 7.72
C SER A 273 6.40 2.54 7.79
N LEU A 274 7.35 1.70 7.37
CA LEU A 274 7.23 0.24 7.45
C LEU A 274 7.04 -0.25 8.89
N GLN A 275 7.90 0.18 9.81
CA GLN A 275 7.85 -0.26 11.21
C GLN A 275 6.58 0.24 11.91
N LYS A 276 6.13 1.48 11.63
CA LYS A 276 4.83 1.98 12.07
C LYS A 276 3.68 1.14 11.51
N GLY A 277 3.72 0.80 10.22
CA GLY A 277 2.72 -0.05 9.58
C GLY A 277 2.62 -1.43 10.21
N LEU A 278 3.75 -2.06 10.52
CA LEU A 278 3.78 -3.38 11.16
C LEU A 278 3.11 -3.35 12.55
N ARG A 279 3.42 -2.35 13.39
CA ARG A 279 2.79 -2.25 14.72
C ARG A 279 1.31 -1.79 14.65
N SER A 280 0.87 -1.23 13.53
CA SER A 280 -0.54 -0.89 13.29
C SER A 280 -1.44 -2.10 13.01
N MET A 281 -0.85 -3.27 12.76
CA MET A 281 -1.61 -4.47 12.36
C MET A 281 -2.41 -5.11 13.48
N GLU A 282 -2.14 -4.75 14.75
CA GLU A 282 -2.78 -5.34 15.94
C GLU A 282 -2.68 -6.88 15.99
N ILE A 283 -1.48 -7.39 15.71
CA ILE A 283 -1.09 -8.81 15.77
C ILE A 283 0.17 -9.00 16.60
N ASP A 284 0.33 -8.20 17.66
CA ASP A 284 1.45 -8.24 18.63
C ASP A 284 2.82 -7.93 18.01
N LEU A 285 2.88 -7.27 16.84
CA LEU A 285 4.13 -6.78 16.28
C LEU A 285 4.52 -5.44 16.90
N THR A 286 5.78 -5.31 17.27
CA THR A 286 6.39 -4.07 17.79
C THR A 286 7.24 -3.34 16.74
N GLY A 287 7.44 -3.97 15.60
CA GLY A 287 8.22 -3.54 14.44
C GLY A 287 8.52 -4.73 13.55
N LEU A 288 9.74 -4.82 13.04
CA LEU A 288 10.18 -5.92 12.19
C LEU A 288 10.60 -7.14 13.04
N ASN A 289 9.63 -7.73 13.75
CA ASN A 289 9.87 -8.82 14.70
C ASN A 289 10.42 -10.09 14.04
N GLU A 290 11.06 -10.92 14.84
CA GLU A 290 11.52 -12.25 14.44
C GLU A 290 10.33 -13.18 14.17
N VAL A 291 10.52 -14.07 13.20
CA VAL A 291 9.61 -15.18 12.92
C VAL A 291 10.40 -16.49 12.89
N GLU A 292 9.78 -17.56 13.35
CA GLU A 292 10.38 -18.88 13.27
C GLU A 292 10.28 -19.40 11.83
N ILE A 293 11.40 -19.88 11.30
CA ILE A 293 11.46 -20.63 10.04
C ILE A 293 11.76 -22.07 10.39
N GLU A 294 10.80 -22.96 10.14
CA GLU A 294 10.97 -24.39 10.40
C GLU A 294 12.17 -24.95 9.65
N GLY A 295 13.06 -25.59 10.35
CA GLY A 295 14.32 -26.15 9.82
C GLY A 295 15.48 -25.16 9.71
N ALA A 296 15.31 -23.88 10.07
CA ALA A 296 16.45 -22.94 10.12
C ALA A 296 17.47 -23.39 11.19
N PRO A 297 18.78 -23.17 10.96
CA PRO A 297 19.40 -22.33 9.91
C PRO A 297 19.71 -23.05 8.57
N ASP A 298 19.09 -24.20 8.28
CA ASP A 298 19.29 -24.85 6.98
C ASP A 298 18.89 -23.93 5.82
N ARG A 299 19.80 -23.72 4.87
CA ARG A 299 19.60 -22.79 3.77
C ARG A 299 18.44 -23.19 2.83
N ASN A 300 18.18 -24.49 2.67
CA ASN A 300 17.07 -24.94 1.82
C ASN A 300 15.74 -24.68 2.50
N ALA A 301 15.66 -24.88 3.83
CA ALA A 301 14.46 -24.54 4.60
C ALA A 301 14.14 -23.04 4.50
N ILE A 302 15.15 -22.17 4.63
CA ILE A 302 14.97 -20.72 4.48
C ILE A 302 14.53 -20.37 3.04
N ARG A 303 15.13 -20.96 2.02
CA ARG A 303 14.72 -20.74 0.62
C ARG A 303 13.28 -21.16 0.37
N MET A 304 12.85 -22.30 0.90
CA MET A 304 11.45 -22.73 0.80
C MET A 304 10.49 -21.71 1.43
N ALA A 305 10.82 -21.25 2.64
CA ALA A 305 10.01 -20.24 3.33
C ALA A 305 9.91 -18.91 2.55
N LEU A 306 10.99 -18.51 1.85
CA LEU A 306 11.00 -17.31 1.02
C LEU A 306 10.25 -17.50 -0.32
N THR A 307 10.19 -18.71 -0.84
CA THR A 307 9.49 -19.02 -2.10
C THR A 307 7.98 -18.99 -1.92
N GLU A 308 7.49 -19.42 -0.76
CA GLU A 308 6.06 -19.46 -0.48
C GLU A 308 5.48 -18.06 -0.28
N PRO A 309 4.44 -17.67 -1.02
CA PRO A 309 3.78 -16.38 -0.88
C PRO A 309 2.87 -16.37 0.36
N ARG A 310 3.46 -16.28 1.54
CA ARG A 310 2.76 -16.27 2.83
C ARG A 310 2.34 -14.86 3.24
N PRO A 311 1.32 -14.70 4.08
CA PRO A 311 1.05 -13.46 4.80
C PRO A 311 2.29 -12.96 5.52
N TYR A 312 2.50 -11.64 5.52
CA TYR A 312 3.65 -11.00 6.20
C TYR A 312 5.02 -11.54 5.78
N ARG A 313 5.16 -11.90 4.50
CA ARG A 313 6.39 -12.45 3.91
C ARG A 313 7.63 -11.60 4.18
N ILE A 314 7.46 -10.29 4.37
CA ILE A 314 8.54 -9.36 4.72
C ILE A 314 9.26 -9.75 6.02
N LEU A 315 8.56 -10.35 6.99
CA LEU A 315 9.17 -10.84 8.23
C LEU A 315 10.09 -12.04 7.96
N TYR A 316 9.71 -12.91 7.01
CA TYR A 316 10.57 -14.04 6.59
C TYR A 316 11.79 -13.56 5.83
N VAL A 317 11.67 -12.48 5.04
CA VAL A 317 12.81 -11.81 4.39
C VAL A 317 13.78 -11.26 5.44
N ALA A 318 13.28 -10.54 6.44
CA ALA A 318 14.10 -10.04 7.53
C ALA A 318 14.77 -11.18 8.33
N GLN A 319 14.05 -12.27 8.57
CA GLN A 319 14.58 -13.43 9.26
C GLN A 319 15.68 -14.14 8.46
N ALA A 320 15.55 -14.23 7.14
CA ALA A 320 16.61 -14.76 6.28
C ALA A 320 17.89 -13.90 6.33
N ILE A 321 17.75 -12.58 6.38
CA ILE A 321 18.88 -11.66 6.58
C ILE A 321 19.55 -11.92 7.93
N ARG A 322 18.78 -12.08 9.02
CA ARG A 322 19.32 -12.43 10.36
C ARG A 322 20.06 -13.76 10.38
N HIS A 323 19.69 -14.70 9.51
CA HIS A 323 20.42 -15.96 9.31
C HIS A 323 21.63 -15.84 8.37
N GLY A 324 21.98 -14.64 7.93
CA GLY A 324 23.14 -14.37 7.08
C GLY A 324 22.99 -14.85 5.63
N VAL A 325 21.75 -14.95 5.13
CA VAL A 325 21.50 -15.19 3.70
C VAL A 325 21.82 -13.91 2.93
N SER A 326 22.51 -14.03 1.79
CA SER A 326 22.87 -12.85 0.98
C SER A 326 21.62 -12.19 0.37
N LEU A 327 21.67 -10.88 0.16
CA LEU A 327 20.55 -10.17 -0.49
C LEU A 327 20.32 -10.68 -1.92
N GLU A 328 21.37 -11.12 -2.61
CA GLU A 328 21.26 -11.72 -3.92
C GLU A 328 20.46 -13.03 -3.90
N ASP A 329 20.77 -13.95 -2.96
CA ASP A 329 20.02 -15.20 -2.78
C ASP A 329 18.55 -14.93 -2.38
N ILE A 330 18.32 -13.93 -1.55
CA ILE A 330 16.96 -13.51 -1.15
C ILE A 330 16.21 -12.96 -2.37
N PHE A 331 16.83 -12.08 -3.17
CA PHE A 331 16.24 -11.55 -4.39
C PHE A 331 15.90 -12.65 -5.39
N GLU A 332 16.84 -13.56 -5.64
CA GLU A 332 16.61 -14.66 -6.59
C GLU A 332 15.45 -15.59 -6.16
N THR A 333 15.21 -15.67 -4.87
CA THR A 333 14.16 -16.55 -4.31
C THR A 333 12.83 -15.82 -4.14
N SER A 334 12.84 -14.63 -3.55
CA SER A 334 11.65 -13.88 -3.17
C SER A 334 11.14 -12.92 -4.24
N LYS A 335 12.06 -12.46 -5.12
CA LYS A 335 11.87 -11.40 -6.11
C LYS A 335 11.52 -10.02 -5.53
N PHE A 336 11.72 -9.81 -4.22
CA PHE A 336 11.67 -8.46 -3.65
C PHE A 336 12.75 -7.60 -4.27
N ASP A 337 12.40 -6.36 -4.67
CA ASP A 337 13.37 -5.45 -5.28
C ASP A 337 14.59 -5.24 -4.36
N PRO A 338 15.82 -5.26 -4.89
CA PRO A 338 17.04 -5.10 -4.10
C PRO A 338 17.03 -3.83 -3.24
N TRP A 339 16.42 -2.75 -3.68
CA TRP A 339 16.32 -1.52 -2.89
C TRP A 339 15.57 -1.76 -1.58
N PHE A 340 14.42 -2.46 -1.62
CA PHE A 340 13.67 -2.80 -0.40
C PHE A 340 14.45 -3.77 0.49
N LEU A 341 15.17 -4.72 -0.10
CA LEU A 341 16.03 -5.65 0.66
C LEU A 341 17.14 -4.91 1.42
N GLU A 342 17.74 -3.90 0.79
CA GLU A 342 18.75 -3.04 1.44
C GLU A 342 18.14 -2.24 2.61
N GLN A 343 16.93 -1.71 2.46
CA GLN A 343 16.23 -1.01 3.55
C GLN A 343 15.92 -1.96 4.73
N ILE A 344 15.43 -3.15 4.44
CA ILE A 344 15.16 -4.18 5.47
C ILE A 344 16.46 -4.57 6.18
N LYS A 345 17.54 -4.77 5.40
CA LYS A 345 18.87 -5.08 5.95
C LYS A 345 19.36 -3.98 6.88
N ALA A 346 19.20 -2.71 6.52
CA ALA A 346 19.59 -1.58 7.37
C ALA A 346 18.88 -1.60 8.72
N ILE A 347 17.59 -1.97 8.75
CA ILE A 347 16.85 -2.15 10.02
C ILE A 347 17.46 -3.30 10.83
N VAL A 348 17.71 -4.46 10.21
CA VAL A 348 18.28 -5.63 10.88
C VAL A 348 19.70 -5.35 11.41
N ASP A 349 20.54 -4.64 10.65
CA ASP A 349 21.89 -4.27 11.08
C ASP A 349 21.87 -3.37 12.34
N VAL A 350 20.90 -2.46 12.43
CA VAL A 350 20.70 -1.62 13.62
C VAL A 350 20.20 -2.44 14.80
N GLU A 351 19.27 -3.38 14.59
CA GLU A 351 18.83 -4.32 15.62
C GLU A 351 20.00 -5.10 16.23
N ASP A 352 20.89 -5.62 15.38
CA ASP A 352 22.09 -6.35 15.82
C ASP A 352 23.04 -5.45 16.61
N GLY A 353 23.16 -4.18 16.19
CA GLY A 353 23.90 -3.18 16.94
C GLY A 353 23.34 -2.94 18.34
N VAL A 354 22.02 -2.84 18.48
CA VAL A 354 21.36 -2.68 19.78
C VAL A 354 21.50 -3.93 20.65
N ARG A 355 21.36 -5.13 20.09
CA ARG A 355 21.57 -6.38 20.82
C ARG A 355 23.00 -6.51 21.36
N ALA A 356 23.99 -6.09 20.57
CA ALA A 356 25.41 -6.22 20.93
C ALA A 356 25.88 -5.17 21.93
N ASN A 357 25.39 -3.94 21.84
CA ASN A 357 25.94 -2.79 22.56
C ASN A 357 24.96 -2.14 23.54
N GLY A 358 23.69 -2.56 23.55
CA GLY A 358 22.63 -1.86 24.28
C GLY A 358 22.15 -0.59 23.59
N LEU A 359 21.29 0.16 24.28
CA LEU A 359 20.75 1.44 23.78
C LEU A 359 21.78 2.57 23.96
N PRO A 360 21.87 3.51 23.00
CA PRO A 360 22.60 4.73 23.19
C PRO A 360 22.08 5.54 24.39
N GLU A 361 22.99 6.15 25.15
CA GLU A 361 22.62 6.98 26.31
C GLU A 361 22.40 8.47 25.91
N ASP A 362 22.90 8.88 24.76
CA ASP A 362 22.84 10.26 24.28
C ASP A 362 21.63 10.51 23.35
N LYS A 363 21.25 11.78 23.26
CA LYS A 363 20.12 12.24 22.43
C LYS A 363 20.29 11.87 20.95
N ALA A 364 21.49 12.00 20.39
CA ALA A 364 21.73 11.80 18.97
C ALA A 364 21.56 10.32 18.59
N GLY A 365 22.14 9.42 19.38
CA GLY A 365 21.99 7.98 19.16
C GLY A 365 20.55 7.48 19.29
N LEU A 366 19.83 7.93 20.33
CA LEU A 366 18.40 7.60 20.48
C LEU A 366 17.55 8.16 19.32
N LEU A 367 17.85 9.38 18.88
CA LEU A 367 17.13 10.00 17.76
C LEU A 367 17.34 9.23 16.44
N VAL A 368 18.53 8.70 16.18
CA VAL A 368 18.79 7.85 15.01
C VAL A 368 17.89 6.61 15.02
N LEU A 369 17.78 5.92 16.16
CA LEU A 369 16.89 4.76 16.28
C LEU A 369 15.43 5.13 16.03
N LYS A 370 14.98 6.22 16.64
CA LYS A 370 13.59 6.68 16.49
C LYS A 370 13.27 7.11 15.05
N LYS A 371 14.18 7.76 14.33
CA LYS A 371 14.03 8.13 12.92
C LYS A 371 13.90 6.92 11.98
N MET A 372 14.39 5.76 12.39
CA MET A 372 14.19 4.50 11.66
C MET A 372 12.87 3.82 12.02
N GLY A 373 12.06 4.39 12.92
CA GLY A 373 10.75 3.88 13.28
C GLY A 373 10.74 2.82 14.38
N PHE A 374 11.85 2.59 15.08
CA PHE A 374 11.87 1.67 16.21
C PHE A 374 10.95 2.17 17.33
N SER A 375 9.98 1.33 17.73
CA SER A 375 9.18 1.58 18.92
C SER A 375 9.98 1.41 20.21
N ASP A 376 9.57 2.06 21.28
CA ASP A 376 10.19 1.86 22.61
C ASP A 376 10.03 0.39 23.04
N ALA A 377 8.92 -0.27 22.67
CA ALA A 377 8.72 -1.70 22.91
C ALA A 377 9.74 -2.55 22.15
N ARG A 378 9.95 -2.29 20.84
CA ARG A 378 10.94 -3.03 20.06
C ARG A 378 12.35 -2.84 20.58
N LEU A 379 12.72 -1.62 20.93
CA LEU A 379 14.03 -1.31 21.51
C LEU A 379 14.24 -2.02 22.85
N ALA A 380 13.19 -2.13 23.67
CA ALA A 380 13.24 -2.88 24.93
C ALA A 380 13.48 -4.37 24.70
N GLU A 381 12.77 -5.00 23.75
CA GLU A 381 13.00 -6.39 23.35
C GLU A 381 14.46 -6.64 22.94
N LEU A 382 14.98 -5.77 22.06
CA LEU A 382 16.34 -5.88 21.54
C LEU A 382 17.42 -5.70 22.62
N ALA A 383 17.19 -4.78 23.56
CA ALA A 383 18.14 -4.47 24.63
C ALA A 383 17.97 -5.34 25.90
N GLY A 384 16.99 -6.26 25.92
CA GLY A 384 16.68 -7.07 27.11
C GLY A 384 16.19 -6.23 28.30
N SER A 385 15.39 -5.19 28.02
CA SER A 385 14.84 -4.21 28.96
C SER A 385 13.30 -4.22 28.91
N ASP A 386 12.65 -3.28 29.56
CA ASP A 386 11.21 -3.04 29.47
C ASP A 386 10.90 -1.71 28.77
N ALA A 387 9.74 -1.64 28.12
CA ALA A 387 9.34 -0.47 27.33
C ALA A 387 9.23 0.81 28.17
N ALA A 388 8.80 0.73 29.42
CA ALA A 388 8.67 1.89 30.30
C ALA A 388 10.03 2.52 30.62
N SER A 389 11.06 1.68 30.81
CA SER A 389 12.45 2.12 31.01
C SER A 389 13.00 2.82 29.76
N VAL A 390 12.73 2.28 28.57
CA VAL A 390 13.14 2.90 27.29
C VAL A 390 12.43 4.23 27.09
N THR A 391 11.13 4.29 27.33
CA THR A 391 10.33 5.52 27.26
C THR A 391 10.88 6.59 28.21
N ALA A 392 11.18 6.22 29.47
CA ALA A 392 11.75 7.15 30.45
C ALA A 392 13.12 7.68 30.02
N ALA A 393 13.98 6.82 29.48
CA ALA A 393 15.30 7.21 28.98
C ALA A 393 15.17 8.18 27.78
N ARG A 394 14.30 7.87 26.83
CA ARG A 394 13.99 8.71 25.66
C ARG A 394 13.47 10.09 26.07
N ILE A 395 12.49 10.13 26.98
CA ILE A 395 11.94 11.39 27.50
C ILE A 395 12.99 12.20 28.23
N LYS A 396 13.84 11.56 29.06
CA LYS A 396 14.94 12.22 29.78
C LYS A 396 15.98 12.80 28.83
N ALA A 397 16.25 12.14 27.70
CA ALA A 397 17.15 12.62 26.66
C ALA A 397 16.50 13.71 25.78
N ASP A 398 15.26 14.09 26.05
CA ASP A 398 14.48 15.04 25.25
C ASP A 398 14.36 14.62 23.78
N VAL A 399 14.18 13.33 23.54
CA VAL A 399 13.83 12.77 22.21
C VAL A 399 12.33 12.58 22.17
N ARG A 400 11.67 13.43 21.41
CA ARG A 400 10.19 13.44 21.27
C ARG A 400 9.82 13.44 19.81
N PRO A 401 8.65 12.88 19.44
CA PRO A 401 8.13 13.04 18.09
C PRO A 401 7.75 14.50 17.84
N THR A 402 7.77 14.86 16.59
CA THR A 402 7.13 16.07 16.05
C THR A 402 5.94 15.64 15.20
N TYR A 403 5.01 16.54 14.97
CA TYR A 403 3.81 16.25 14.18
C TYR A 403 3.80 17.11 12.94
N LYS A 404 3.59 16.46 11.80
CA LYS A 404 3.51 17.08 10.48
C LYS A 404 2.12 16.93 9.91
N ARG A 405 1.74 17.85 9.04
CA ARG A 405 0.48 17.78 8.31
C ARG A 405 0.63 16.92 7.07
N VAL A 406 -0.40 16.16 6.75
CA VAL A 406 -0.52 15.55 5.44
C VAL A 406 -0.77 16.67 4.43
N ASP A 407 0.00 16.67 3.35
CA ASP A 407 0.11 17.78 2.43
C ASP A 407 0.16 17.29 0.98
N THR A 408 -0.63 17.92 0.11
CA THR A 408 -0.68 17.61 -1.33
C THR A 408 0.39 18.30 -2.15
N CYS A 409 1.19 19.18 -1.57
CA CYS A 409 2.11 20.07 -2.31
C CYS A 409 3.53 20.08 -1.75
N ALA A 410 3.91 19.07 -0.94
CA ALA A 410 5.25 18.98 -0.32
C ALA A 410 5.68 20.30 0.38
N ALA A 411 4.76 20.89 1.15
CA ALA A 411 4.90 22.16 1.86
C ALA A 411 5.16 23.40 0.98
N GLU A 412 4.98 23.32 -0.34
CA GLU A 412 5.05 24.51 -1.21
C GLU A 412 3.94 25.51 -0.91
N PHE A 413 2.74 25.01 -0.54
CA PHE A 413 1.62 25.78 -0.03
C PHE A 413 1.23 25.24 1.36
N PRO A 414 0.93 26.13 2.34
CA PRO A 414 0.55 25.68 3.68
C PRO A 414 -0.72 24.80 3.64
N SER A 415 -0.66 23.64 4.27
CA SER A 415 -1.84 22.82 4.51
C SER A 415 -2.72 23.47 5.59
N GLN A 416 -4.02 23.57 5.33
CA GLN A 416 -4.99 24.16 6.27
C GLN A 416 -5.71 23.11 7.12
N THR A 417 -5.59 21.83 6.78
CA THR A 417 -6.26 20.74 7.49
C THR A 417 -5.49 20.31 8.74
N SER A 418 -6.20 19.87 9.75
CA SER A 418 -5.62 19.27 10.96
C SER A 418 -5.47 17.74 10.80
N TYR A 419 -5.02 17.30 9.64
CA TYR A 419 -4.69 15.92 9.33
C TYR A 419 -3.19 15.70 9.55
N MET A 420 -2.84 14.98 10.62
CA MET A 420 -1.51 14.92 11.18
C MET A 420 -0.94 13.50 11.19
N TYR A 421 0.39 13.41 11.12
CA TYR A 421 1.15 12.20 11.44
C TYR A 421 2.37 12.57 12.28
N SER A 422 2.85 11.65 13.11
CA SER A 422 4.05 11.83 13.91
C SER A 422 5.31 11.40 13.12
N ALA A 423 6.44 12.03 13.42
CA ALA A 423 7.76 11.62 12.95
C ALA A 423 8.83 12.06 13.95
N TYR A 424 9.97 11.39 13.94
CA TYR A 424 11.14 11.85 14.68
C TYR A 424 12.06 12.58 13.72
N GLU A 425 12.21 13.89 13.92
CA GLU A 425 12.99 14.79 13.07
C GLU A 425 14.07 15.55 13.85
N GLY A 426 14.78 16.44 13.15
CA GLY A 426 15.80 17.29 13.72
C GLY A 426 17.22 16.75 13.59
N ASP A 427 18.18 17.59 13.89
CA ASP A 427 19.62 17.30 13.85
C ASP A 427 20.21 16.96 15.23
N GLY A 428 19.36 16.90 16.26
CA GLY A 428 19.76 16.72 17.65
C GLY A 428 20.25 18.00 18.35
N LEU A 429 20.43 19.10 17.62
CA LEU A 429 20.91 20.39 18.13
C LEU A 429 19.79 21.42 18.27
N ASN A 430 18.94 21.48 17.24
CA ASN A 430 17.79 22.37 17.21
C ASN A 430 16.51 21.62 17.51
N PRO A 431 15.51 22.23 18.19
CA PRO A 431 14.19 21.64 18.32
C PRO A 431 13.59 21.38 16.93
N PRO A 432 13.01 20.19 16.68
CA PRO A 432 12.30 19.94 15.44
C PRO A 432 11.04 20.79 15.35
N GLU A 433 10.69 21.22 14.16
CA GLU A 433 9.49 21.99 13.91
C GLU A 433 8.25 21.11 13.97
N THR A 434 7.27 21.50 14.78
CA THR A 434 5.94 20.86 14.83
C THR A 434 4.91 21.76 14.16
N GLU A 435 3.99 21.16 13.41
CA GLU A 435 2.90 21.84 12.70
C GLU A 435 1.56 21.77 13.46
N ILE A 436 1.62 21.37 14.75
CA ILE A 436 0.45 21.39 15.60
C ILE A 436 0.08 22.84 15.91
N ASP A 437 -1.19 23.16 15.66
CA ASP A 437 -1.85 24.38 16.12
C ASP A 437 -2.81 23.99 17.24
N ALA A 438 -2.32 23.99 18.48
CA ALA A 438 -3.09 23.53 19.64
C ALA A 438 -4.13 24.59 20.07
N SER A 439 -5.38 24.17 20.24
CA SER A 439 -6.45 25.02 20.79
C SER A 439 -6.48 24.98 22.33
N ASP A 440 -7.13 25.99 22.94
CA ASP A 440 -7.40 26.02 24.39
C ASP A 440 -8.70 25.30 24.80
N LYS A 441 -9.42 24.69 23.85
CA LYS A 441 -10.66 23.94 24.12
C LYS A 441 -10.36 22.67 24.93
N ASP A 442 -11.33 22.22 25.69
CA ASP A 442 -11.33 20.89 26.26
C ASP A 442 -11.34 19.86 25.13
N LYS A 443 -10.54 18.79 25.26
CA LYS A 443 -10.28 17.83 24.19
C LYS A 443 -10.77 16.44 24.56
N VAL A 444 -11.36 15.75 23.56
CA VAL A 444 -11.75 14.34 23.68
C VAL A 444 -11.05 13.56 22.58
N ILE A 445 -10.24 12.57 22.97
CA ILE A 445 -9.58 11.64 22.05
C ILE A 445 -10.50 10.45 21.82
N ILE A 446 -10.74 10.14 20.54
CA ILE A 446 -11.51 9.00 20.08
C ILE A 446 -10.53 8.05 19.38
N LEU A 447 -10.39 6.83 19.92
CA LEU A 447 -9.55 5.79 19.33
C LEU A 447 -10.38 5.00 18.32
N GLY A 448 -9.87 4.89 17.11
CA GLY A 448 -10.48 4.13 16.02
C GLY A 448 -10.37 2.61 16.21
N GLY A 449 -10.87 1.87 15.21
CA GLY A 449 -10.89 0.40 15.24
C GLY A 449 -9.64 -0.28 14.70
N GLY A 450 -8.66 0.45 14.20
CA GLY A 450 -7.52 -0.14 13.48
C GLY A 450 -7.95 -0.78 12.16
N PRO A 451 -7.16 -1.71 11.60
CA PRO A 451 -7.48 -2.39 10.36
C PRO A 451 -8.75 -3.24 10.48
N ASN A 452 -9.53 -3.29 9.41
CA ASN A 452 -10.71 -4.17 9.34
C ASN A 452 -10.33 -5.62 9.58
N ARG A 453 -11.18 -6.35 10.27
CA ARG A 453 -11.00 -7.76 10.60
C ARG A 453 -12.35 -8.47 10.75
N ILE A 454 -12.39 -9.77 10.51
CA ILE A 454 -13.61 -10.54 10.67
C ILE A 454 -14.03 -10.55 12.15
N GLY A 455 -15.29 -10.18 12.40
CA GLY A 455 -15.87 -10.05 13.75
C GLY A 455 -15.87 -8.65 14.31
N GLN A 456 -15.34 -7.65 13.57
CA GLN A 456 -15.46 -6.23 13.86
C GLN A 456 -15.98 -5.52 12.62
N GLY A 457 -17.23 -5.13 12.63
CA GLY A 457 -17.90 -4.55 11.49
C GLY A 457 -17.73 -3.04 11.38
N ILE A 458 -18.26 -2.48 10.30
CA ILE A 458 -18.25 -1.05 10.00
C ILE A 458 -18.98 -0.20 11.05
N GLU A 459 -19.86 -0.78 11.84
CA GLU A 459 -20.55 -0.12 12.95
C GLU A 459 -19.58 0.47 13.97
N PHE A 460 -18.38 -0.07 14.09
CA PHE A 460 -17.37 0.50 14.96
C PHE A 460 -16.92 1.87 14.47
N ASP A 461 -16.62 2.00 13.19
CA ASP A 461 -16.22 3.28 12.60
C ASP A 461 -17.39 4.29 12.59
N TYR A 462 -18.61 3.83 12.33
CA TYR A 462 -19.80 4.63 12.44
C TYR A 462 -19.94 5.25 13.84
N CYS A 463 -19.70 4.48 14.90
CA CYS A 463 -19.72 5.01 16.27
C CYS A 463 -18.62 6.05 16.49
N CYS A 464 -17.41 5.86 15.96
CA CYS A 464 -16.32 6.83 16.06
C CYS A 464 -16.67 8.16 15.39
N VAL A 465 -17.24 8.12 14.19
CA VAL A 465 -17.68 9.31 13.44
C VAL A 465 -18.75 10.07 14.21
N HIS A 466 -19.77 9.38 14.69
CA HIS A 466 -20.85 10.03 15.48
C HIS A 466 -20.37 10.56 16.83
N ALA A 467 -19.41 9.89 17.46
CA ALA A 467 -18.77 10.41 18.67
C ALA A 467 -18.02 11.73 18.38
N ALA A 468 -17.27 11.80 17.26
CA ALA A 468 -16.58 13.02 16.86
C ALA A 468 -17.56 14.19 16.65
N TYR A 469 -18.68 13.95 15.96
CA TYR A 469 -19.72 14.97 15.76
C TYR A 469 -20.36 15.40 17.08
N ALA A 470 -20.73 14.47 17.95
CA ALA A 470 -21.35 14.78 19.25
C ALA A 470 -20.42 15.60 20.16
N MET A 471 -19.12 15.28 20.18
CA MET A 471 -18.15 16.06 20.95
C MET A 471 -18.01 17.47 20.41
N ARG A 472 -17.87 17.65 19.10
CA ARG A 472 -17.83 18.97 18.45
C ARG A 472 -19.09 19.77 18.72
N ASP A 473 -20.28 19.19 18.60
CA ASP A 473 -21.56 19.85 18.84
C ASP A 473 -21.74 20.29 20.31
N THR A 474 -21.05 19.62 21.23
CA THR A 474 -21.05 19.97 22.68
C THR A 474 -19.92 20.90 23.08
N GLY A 475 -19.09 21.36 22.12
CA GLY A 475 -18.06 22.39 22.33
C GLY A 475 -16.66 21.85 22.65
N TYR A 476 -16.46 20.52 22.69
CA TYR A 476 -15.14 19.91 22.80
C TYR A 476 -14.40 19.92 21.47
N GLU A 477 -13.07 19.92 21.50
CA GLU A 477 -12.25 19.57 20.35
C GLU A 477 -12.21 18.05 20.22
N SER A 478 -12.77 17.53 19.12
CA SER A 478 -12.74 16.10 18.82
C SER A 478 -11.42 15.73 18.15
N ILE A 479 -10.69 14.77 18.74
CA ILE A 479 -9.43 14.27 18.21
C ILE A 479 -9.61 12.80 17.86
N MET A 480 -9.45 12.46 16.57
CA MET A 480 -9.47 11.09 16.09
C MET A 480 -8.06 10.54 15.97
N VAL A 481 -7.84 9.31 16.44
CA VAL A 481 -6.61 8.53 16.18
C VAL A 481 -7.00 7.22 15.55
N ASN A 482 -6.51 6.94 14.36
CA ASN A 482 -6.75 5.68 13.64
C ASN A 482 -5.68 5.46 12.56
N CYS A 483 -5.50 4.21 12.12
CA CYS A 483 -4.55 3.81 11.09
C CYS A 483 -5.20 3.09 9.89
N ASN A 484 -6.52 3.11 9.81
CA ASN A 484 -7.28 2.43 8.74
C ASN A 484 -7.63 3.41 7.62
N PRO A 485 -7.08 3.26 6.39
CA PRO A 485 -7.37 4.17 5.29
C PRO A 485 -8.77 4.00 4.68
N GLU A 486 -9.46 2.89 4.99
CA GLU A 486 -10.76 2.55 4.43
C GLU A 486 -11.95 3.07 5.27
N THR A 487 -11.71 3.96 6.25
CA THR A 487 -12.72 4.44 7.20
C THR A 487 -13.04 5.91 7.01
N VAL A 488 -14.30 6.31 7.32
CA VAL A 488 -14.75 7.70 7.31
C VAL A 488 -14.16 8.48 8.49
N SER A 489 -13.89 7.82 9.62
CA SER A 489 -13.25 8.46 10.77
C SER A 489 -11.87 9.04 10.43
N THR A 490 -11.22 8.53 9.41
CA THR A 490 -9.94 9.05 8.91
C THR A 490 -10.05 10.02 7.74
N ASP A 491 -11.24 10.53 7.46
CA ASP A 491 -11.41 11.70 6.58
C ASP A 491 -11.03 12.96 7.35
N TYR A 492 -10.24 13.84 6.72
CA TYR A 492 -9.67 15.04 7.35
C TYR A 492 -10.70 16.02 7.86
N ASP A 493 -11.96 15.94 7.45
CA ASP A 493 -13.09 16.83 7.80
C ASP A 493 -14.09 16.19 8.78
N THR A 494 -13.86 14.95 9.24
CA THR A 494 -14.75 14.25 10.17
C THR A 494 -14.60 14.73 11.61
N SER A 495 -13.38 14.85 12.12
CA SER A 495 -13.03 15.37 13.44
C SER A 495 -12.36 16.74 13.34
N ASP A 496 -12.24 17.47 14.46
CA ASP A 496 -11.51 18.73 14.49
C ASP A 496 -10.01 18.52 14.27
N ARG A 497 -9.50 17.35 14.67
CA ARG A 497 -8.11 16.95 14.47
C ARG A 497 -8.01 15.45 14.25
N LEU A 498 -7.28 15.06 13.23
CA LEU A 498 -7.00 13.67 12.90
C LEU A 498 -5.50 13.39 13.04
N TYR A 499 -5.15 12.38 13.84
CA TYR A 499 -3.83 11.78 13.87
C TYR A 499 -3.88 10.41 13.20
N PHE A 500 -3.18 10.28 12.08
CA PHE A 500 -3.09 9.00 11.38
C PHE A 500 -1.91 8.20 11.93
N GLU A 501 -2.20 7.40 12.96
CA GLU A 501 -1.18 6.75 13.79
C GLU A 501 -1.58 5.32 14.18
N PRO A 502 -0.60 4.48 14.51
CA PRO A 502 -0.85 3.22 15.20
C PRO A 502 -1.60 3.44 16.51
N LEU A 503 -2.44 2.48 16.90
CA LEU A 503 -3.19 2.56 18.17
C LEU A 503 -2.36 1.99 19.33
N THR A 504 -1.17 2.52 19.53
CA THR A 504 -0.28 2.15 20.64
C THR A 504 -0.14 3.31 21.63
N SER A 505 0.28 3.01 22.85
CA SER A 505 0.45 4.05 23.88
C SER A 505 1.66 4.98 23.62
N GLU A 506 2.56 4.59 22.73
CA GLU A 506 3.71 5.39 22.33
C GLU A 506 3.36 6.38 21.24
N ASP A 507 2.58 5.94 20.23
CA ASP A 507 2.19 6.72 19.06
C ASP A 507 1.00 7.63 19.37
#